data_5c43d4774bb47a20776511129c171cd8
#
_entry.id   5c43d4774bb47a20776511129c171cd8
#
_cell.length_a   1.000
_cell.length_b   1.000
_cell.length_c   1.000
_cell.angle_alpha   90.00
_cell.angle_beta   90.00
_cell.angle_gamma   90.00
#
_symmetry.space_group_name_H-M   'P 1'
#
loop_
_entity.id
_entity.type
_entity.pdbx_description
1 polymer ?
#
loop_
_entity_poly.entity_id
_entity_poly.type
_entity_poly.pdbx_seq_one_letter_code
_entity_poly.pdbx_strand_id
1 'polypeptide(L)'
;LLNPEILVINPNIKIKGGNNVGGIIGTLYNGTLTGTYTPEFSATNVIVSKIPRPIFPGNINSEKPYRENATSVGGIVGYADKSTLRRLFTQPSIYGRSTVGGIIGYASDTQVSDCGVKTETFNNGNNSAIMIGGIIGQASCSSHCEFSNLVNYSDITSGSNYIGGIFGSMVAGTSVKINKVVNLGKISATNNVGGIIGKTSGKDIEVYDAANFGVIQGIAGDKECGVGGIAGAAEDAITIYKSVNHGNITINRNAKYYGAGGILGYVKQGGAHVRYCCNRANIDY
;
A
#
# COMPACT_ATOMS: atom_id res chain seq x y z
N LEU A 1 -2.18 -29.85 -10.42
CA LEU A 1 -2.51 -28.51 -9.92
C LEU A 1 -3.24 -28.64 -8.61
N LEU A 2 -2.52 -28.62 -7.51
CA LEU A 2 -3.09 -28.56 -6.17
C LEU A 2 -3.57 -27.14 -5.94
N ASN A 3 -4.85 -26.97 -5.67
CA ASN A 3 -5.43 -25.76 -5.08
C ASN A 3 -5.24 -25.90 -3.55
N PRO A 4 -4.18 -25.43 -2.94
CA PRO A 4 -4.08 -25.49 -1.49
C PRO A 4 -4.98 -24.42 -0.89
N GLU A 5 -6.08 -24.83 -0.31
CA GLU A 5 -6.74 -23.98 0.69
C GLU A 5 -5.83 -23.94 1.93
N ILE A 6 -4.96 -22.94 1.98
CA ILE A 6 -4.12 -22.75 3.16
C ILE A 6 -4.94 -21.97 4.19
N LEU A 7 -5.52 -22.67 5.14
CA LEU A 7 -6.16 -22.09 6.31
C LEU A 7 -5.19 -22.16 7.49
N VAL A 8 -4.44 -21.08 7.74
CA VAL A 8 -3.58 -20.98 8.92
C VAL A 8 -4.36 -20.29 10.04
N ILE A 9 -4.77 -21.03 11.06
CA ILE A 9 -5.49 -20.53 12.23
C ILE A 9 -4.60 -20.67 13.47
N ASN A 10 -3.53 -19.92 13.56
CA ASN A 10 -2.79 -19.83 14.82
C ASN A 10 -2.39 -18.36 15.08
N PRO A 11 -3.08 -17.65 16.00
CA PRO A 11 -2.80 -16.25 16.30
C PRO A 11 -1.45 -16.01 16.99
N ASN A 12 -0.79 -17.07 17.46
CA ASN A 12 0.46 -16.98 18.22
C ASN A 12 1.71 -17.29 17.40
N ILE A 13 1.59 -17.51 16.09
CA ILE A 13 2.76 -17.74 15.23
C ILE A 13 3.58 -16.45 15.14
N LYS A 14 4.87 -16.57 15.43
CA LYS A 14 5.87 -15.52 15.22
C LYS A 14 6.83 -15.97 14.14
N ILE A 15 6.92 -15.19 13.05
CA ILE A 15 7.87 -15.43 11.96
C ILE A 15 8.95 -14.36 12.02
N LYS A 16 10.20 -14.79 12.07
CA LYS A 16 11.37 -13.93 12.07
C LYS A 16 12.28 -14.31 10.90
N GLY A 17 12.81 -13.32 10.20
CA GLY A 17 13.71 -13.56 9.09
C GLY A 17 14.53 -12.33 8.71
N GLY A 18 15.58 -12.51 7.91
CA GLY A 18 16.47 -11.43 7.48
C GLY A 18 16.03 -10.74 6.20
N ASN A 19 15.83 -11.49 5.13
CA ASN A 19 15.44 -10.95 3.81
C ASN A 19 13.93 -11.12 3.58
N ASN A 20 13.50 -11.56 2.45
CA ASN A 20 12.09 -11.71 2.11
C ASN A 20 11.32 -12.51 3.16
N VAL A 21 10.50 -11.84 3.95
CA VAL A 21 9.74 -12.44 5.06
C VAL A 21 8.25 -12.35 4.75
N GLY A 22 7.61 -13.48 4.63
CA GLY A 22 6.17 -13.58 4.43
C GLY A 22 5.52 -14.49 5.47
N GLY A 23 4.27 -14.20 5.83
CA GLY A 23 3.53 -15.03 6.77
C GLY A 23 3.28 -16.44 6.26
N ILE A 24 3.26 -16.61 4.94
CA ILE A 24 3.07 -17.92 4.28
C ILE A 24 4.26 -18.23 3.36
N ILE A 25 4.70 -17.27 2.55
CA ILE A 25 5.72 -17.47 1.51
C ILE A 25 6.77 -16.37 1.63
N GLY A 26 8.03 -16.73 1.83
CA GLY A 26 9.14 -15.77 1.80
C GLY A 26 9.33 -15.17 0.39
N THR A 27 9.42 -16.04 -0.63
CA THR A 27 9.59 -15.63 -2.02
C THR A 27 8.72 -16.50 -2.95
N LEU A 28 7.96 -15.85 -3.83
CA LEU A 28 7.09 -16.48 -4.83
C LEU A 28 7.54 -16.09 -6.24
N TYR A 29 7.94 -17.03 -7.06
CA TYR A 29 8.31 -16.83 -8.46
C TYR A 29 7.35 -17.56 -9.42
N ASN A 30 6.86 -16.86 -10.44
CA ASN A 30 5.98 -17.41 -11.48
C ASN A 30 4.82 -18.23 -10.89
N GLY A 31 4.31 -17.82 -9.72
CA GLY A 31 3.34 -18.58 -8.95
C GLY A 31 1.97 -17.94 -8.90
N THR A 32 0.97 -18.74 -8.56
CA THR A 32 -0.38 -18.24 -8.28
C THR A 32 -0.76 -18.60 -6.86
N LEU A 33 -1.19 -17.59 -6.08
CA LEU A 33 -1.75 -17.76 -4.76
C LEU A 33 -3.20 -17.27 -4.76
N THR A 34 -4.13 -18.16 -4.45
CA THR A 34 -5.57 -17.85 -4.45
C THR A 34 -6.18 -18.22 -3.12
N GLY A 35 -6.91 -17.30 -2.51
CA GLY A 35 -7.76 -17.52 -1.34
C GLY A 35 -9.24 -17.51 -1.71
N THR A 36 -10.08 -17.21 -0.71
CA THR A 36 -11.55 -17.20 -0.84
C THR A 36 -12.17 -15.81 -0.61
N TYR A 37 -11.37 -14.81 -0.30
CA TYR A 37 -11.84 -13.47 -0.01
C TYR A 37 -12.36 -12.76 -1.27
N THR A 38 -13.47 -12.07 -1.12
CA THR A 38 -14.04 -11.19 -2.15
C THR A 38 -14.44 -9.88 -1.49
N PRO A 39 -13.79 -8.76 -1.80
CA PRO A 39 -14.19 -7.48 -1.27
C PRO A 39 -15.50 -7.02 -1.90
N GLU A 40 -16.45 -6.59 -1.06
CA GLU A 40 -17.71 -6.00 -1.51
C GLU A 40 -17.63 -4.49 -1.27
N PHE A 41 -17.38 -3.70 -2.31
CA PHE A 41 -17.46 -2.25 -2.22
C PHE A 41 -17.77 -1.60 -3.57
N SER A 42 -18.34 -0.40 -3.50
CA SER A 42 -18.36 0.55 -4.61
C SER A 42 -17.72 1.86 -4.17
N ALA A 43 -17.21 2.65 -5.09
CA ALA A 43 -16.62 3.96 -4.79
C ALA A 43 -17.60 4.93 -4.08
N THR A 44 -18.89 4.64 -4.12
CA THR A 44 -19.96 5.45 -3.51
C THR A 44 -20.51 4.85 -2.20
N ASN A 45 -20.36 3.55 -1.97
CA ASN A 45 -20.89 2.87 -0.77
C ASN A 45 -19.93 1.77 -0.32
N VAL A 46 -19.19 2.02 0.75
CA VAL A 46 -18.40 0.98 1.40
C VAL A 46 -19.30 0.28 2.42
N ILE A 47 -19.80 -0.89 2.07
CA ILE A 47 -20.54 -1.73 3.02
C ILE A 47 -19.54 -2.69 3.65
N VAL A 48 -19.09 -2.36 4.86
CA VAL A 48 -18.30 -3.28 5.68
C VAL A 48 -19.21 -4.31 6.33
N SER A 49 -19.73 -5.24 5.55
CA SER A 49 -20.76 -6.17 6.04
C SER A 49 -20.23 -7.34 6.86
N LYS A 50 -19.02 -7.81 6.63
CA LYS A 50 -18.34 -8.81 7.48
C LYS A 50 -16.84 -8.78 7.22
N ILE A 51 -16.05 -8.69 8.28
CA ILE A 51 -14.60 -8.95 8.19
C ILE A 51 -14.44 -10.46 8.01
N PRO A 52 -13.91 -10.94 6.88
CA PRO A 52 -13.72 -12.36 6.65
C PRO A 52 -12.69 -12.94 7.61
N ARG A 53 -12.64 -14.26 7.75
CA ARG A 53 -11.58 -14.91 8.54
C ARG A 53 -10.24 -14.68 7.84
N PRO A 54 -9.22 -14.19 8.56
CA PRO A 54 -7.92 -13.94 7.97
C PRO A 54 -7.22 -15.26 7.62
N ILE A 55 -6.53 -15.29 6.50
CA ILE A 55 -5.67 -16.42 6.13
C ILE A 55 -4.49 -16.53 7.10
N PHE A 56 -4.00 -15.40 7.60
CA PHE A 56 -2.88 -15.36 8.52
C PHE A 56 -3.08 -14.26 9.59
N PRO A 57 -3.36 -14.61 10.84
CA PRO A 57 -3.50 -13.66 11.96
C PRO A 57 -2.21 -13.48 12.77
N GLY A 58 -1.06 -14.01 12.34
CA GLY A 58 0.17 -14.06 13.12
C GLY A 58 1.00 -12.78 13.11
N ASN A 59 2.07 -12.77 13.91
CA ASN A 59 3.05 -11.68 13.97
C ASN A 59 4.22 -11.95 13.04
N ILE A 60 4.55 -10.98 12.18
CA ILE A 60 5.66 -11.06 11.24
C ILE A 60 6.67 -9.97 11.58
N ASN A 61 7.88 -10.36 11.86
CA ASN A 61 8.94 -9.46 12.26
C ASN A 61 10.23 -9.72 11.46
N SER A 62 10.78 -8.68 10.84
CA SER A 62 12.15 -8.70 10.35
C SER A 62 13.08 -8.15 11.42
N GLU A 63 13.58 -8.99 12.30
CA GLU A 63 14.61 -8.60 13.25
C GLU A 63 15.97 -8.48 12.55
N LYS A 64 16.65 -7.36 12.80
CA LYS A 64 18.01 -6.97 12.40
C LYS A 64 18.55 -7.62 11.11
N PRO A 65 18.83 -6.85 10.09
CA PRO A 65 19.48 -7.37 8.92
C PRO A 65 20.89 -7.82 9.29
N TYR A 66 21.17 -9.07 9.05
CA TYR A 66 22.55 -9.55 9.02
C TYR A 66 23.31 -8.99 7.80
N ARG A 67 22.62 -8.29 6.90
CA ARG A 67 23.21 -7.59 5.74
C ARG A 67 22.38 -6.33 5.45
N GLU A 68 23.05 -5.28 4.98
CA GLU A 68 22.51 -3.94 4.68
C GLU A 68 21.52 -3.89 3.52
N ASN A 69 21.08 -5.01 2.97
CA ASN A 69 20.23 -5.09 1.79
C ASN A 69 18.75 -5.24 2.16
N ALA A 70 17.95 -4.51 1.44
CA ALA A 70 16.52 -4.33 1.56
C ALA A 70 15.76 -5.60 1.96
N THR A 71 15.11 -5.58 3.10
CA THR A 71 14.21 -6.62 3.58
C THR A 71 12.78 -6.33 3.13
N SER A 72 12.19 -7.26 2.38
CA SER A 72 10.80 -7.18 1.98
C SER A 72 9.94 -7.99 2.93
N VAL A 73 9.00 -7.32 3.61
CA VAL A 73 8.14 -7.96 4.60
C VAL A 73 6.68 -7.84 4.18
N GLY A 74 6.04 -8.97 4.00
CA GLY A 74 4.62 -9.04 3.67
C GLY A 74 3.83 -9.91 4.64
N GLY A 75 2.59 -9.55 4.89
CA GLY A 75 1.70 -10.35 5.72
C GLY A 75 1.48 -11.76 5.18
N ILE A 76 1.60 -11.95 3.89
CA ILE A 76 1.48 -13.24 3.21
C ILE A 76 2.76 -13.60 2.46
N VAL A 77 3.24 -12.70 1.59
CA VAL A 77 4.41 -12.94 0.73
C VAL A 77 5.45 -11.85 0.94
N GLY A 78 6.70 -12.22 1.23
CA GLY A 78 7.79 -11.26 1.35
C GLY A 78 8.14 -10.62 0.01
N TYR A 79 8.43 -11.44 -0.99
CA TYR A 79 8.76 -11.04 -2.36
C TYR A 79 7.98 -11.87 -3.38
N ALA A 80 7.30 -11.22 -4.31
CA ALA A 80 6.61 -11.86 -5.41
C ALA A 80 7.14 -11.35 -6.75
N ASP A 81 7.48 -12.26 -7.67
CA ASP A 81 7.92 -11.92 -9.03
C ASP A 81 7.13 -12.72 -10.07
N LYS A 82 6.65 -12.03 -11.11
CA LYS A 82 5.86 -12.60 -12.21
C LYS A 82 4.73 -13.52 -11.74
N SER A 83 4.07 -13.11 -10.68
CA SER A 83 3.13 -13.93 -9.94
C SER A 83 1.73 -13.34 -9.95
N THR A 84 0.74 -14.15 -9.54
CA THR A 84 -0.64 -13.71 -9.40
C THR A 84 -1.14 -14.03 -8.00
N LEU A 85 -1.59 -13.01 -7.28
CA LEU A 85 -2.20 -13.14 -5.95
C LEU A 85 -3.64 -12.66 -6.00
N ARG A 86 -4.57 -13.48 -5.54
CA ARG A 86 -5.98 -13.11 -5.57
C ARG A 86 -6.80 -13.68 -4.43
N ARG A 87 -7.87 -12.96 -4.04
CA ARG A 87 -8.82 -13.37 -3.00
C ARG A 87 -8.19 -13.65 -1.66
N LEU A 88 -7.21 -12.82 -1.28
CA LEU A 88 -6.45 -12.96 -0.04
C LEU A 88 -6.91 -11.93 1.00
N PHE A 89 -7.10 -12.40 2.23
CA PHE A 89 -7.32 -11.51 3.36
C PHE A 89 -6.43 -11.95 4.53
N THR A 90 -5.78 -10.97 5.16
CA THR A 90 -4.88 -11.26 6.28
C THR A 90 -4.99 -10.20 7.37
N GLN A 91 -4.67 -10.61 8.59
CA GLN A 91 -4.72 -9.75 9.79
C GLN A 91 -3.44 -9.90 10.62
N PRO A 92 -2.25 -9.63 10.06
CA PRO A 92 -1.00 -9.79 10.79
C PRO A 92 -0.65 -8.53 11.58
N SER A 93 0.22 -8.68 12.59
CA SER A 93 1.05 -7.58 13.07
C SER A 93 2.40 -7.62 12.34
N ILE A 94 2.81 -6.52 11.70
CA ILE A 94 3.95 -6.51 10.79
C ILE A 94 5.00 -5.52 11.26
N TYR A 95 6.25 -5.97 11.29
CA TYR A 95 7.44 -5.14 11.54
C TYR A 95 8.47 -5.36 10.45
N GLY A 96 8.94 -4.30 9.82
CA GLY A 96 9.93 -4.38 8.74
C GLY A 96 10.78 -3.12 8.61
N ARG A 97 11.84 -3.18 7.80
CA ARG A 97 12.80 -2.09 7.68
C ARG A 97 12.86 -1.41 6.33
N SER A 98 12.48 -2.05 5.24
CA SER A 98 12.62 -1.48 3.91
C SER A 98 11.30 -1.38 3.18
N THR A 99 10.80 -2.46 2.62
CA THR A 99 9.49 -2.52 1.97
C THR A 99 8.55 -3.36 2.83
N VAL A 100 7.47 -2.75 3.28
CA VAL A 100 6.52 -3.40 4.18
C VAL A 100 5.11 -3.30 3.60
N GLY A 101 4.45 -4.42 3.41
CA GLY A 101 3.08 -4.50 2.93
C GLY A 101 2.22 -5.47 3.73
N GLY A 102 0.95 -5.15 3.89
CA GLY A 102 0.02 -6.03 4.59
C GLY A 102 -0.14 -7.40 3.94
N ILE A 103 0.03 -7.48 2.63
CA ILE A 103 0.01 -8.74 1.86
C ILE A 103 1.39 -9.03 1.27
N ILE A 104 1.97 -8.09 0.52
CA ILE A 104 3.24 -8.29 -0.19
C ILE A 104 4.23 -7.19 0.22
N GLY A 105 5.45 -7.58 0.62
CA GLY A 105 6.52 -6.63 0.86
C GLY A 105 6.98 -5.96 -0.44
N TYR A 106 7.42 -6.75 -1.41
CA TYR A 106 7.83 -6.29 -2.73
C TYR A 106 7.20 -7.13 -3.83
N ALA A 107 6.54 -6.48 -4.78
CA ALA A 107 5.93 -7.09 -5.96
C ALA A 107 6.66 -6.64 -7.22
N SER A 108 7.19 -7.57 -8.01
CA SER A 108 7.83 -7.37 -9.30
C SER A 108 6.98 -8.03 -10.38
N ASP A 109 6.59 -7.32 -11.41
CA ASP A 109 5.78 -7.83 -12.54
C ASP A 109 4.61 -8.75 -12.10
N THR A 110 3.95 -8.39 -11.01
CA THR A 110 2.99 -9.23 -10.31
C THR A 110 1.60 -8.60 -10.38
N GLN A 111 0.57 -9.44 -10.56
CA GLN A 111 -0.83 -9.04 -10.56
C GLN A 111 -1.47 -9.35 -9.21
N VAL A 112 -2.26 -8.41 -8.68
CA VAL A 112 -2.92 -8.57 -7.38
C VAL A 112 -4.37 -8.13 -7.47
N SER A 113 -5.30 -9.01 -7.13
CA SER A 113 -6.73 -8.70 -7.16
C SER A 113 -7.50 -9.27 -5.98
N ASP A 114 -8.60 -8.61 -5.65
CA ASP A 114 -9.56 -9.07 -4.64
C ASP A 114 -8.89 -9.32 -3.28
N CYS A 115 -8.04 -8.41 -2.84
CA CYS A 115 -7.26 -8.59 -1.61
C CYS A 115 -7.58 -7.53 -0.56
N GLY A 116 -7.52 -7.93 0.71
CA GLY A 116 -7.75 -7.03 1.83
C GLY A 116 -6.84 -7.30 3.01
N VAL A 117 -6.63 -6.26 3.83
CA VAL A 117 -5.82 -6.34 5.03
C VAL A 117 -6.43 -5.55 6.17
N LYS A 118 -6.37 -6.12 7.37
CA LYS A 118 -6.66 -5.44 8.63
C LYS A 118 -5.59 -5.81 9.64
N THR A 119 -4.52 -5.03 9.70
CA THR A 119 -3.48 -5.24 10.72
C THR A 119 -3.83 -4.55 12.02
N GLU A 120 -3.41 -5.13 13.14
CA GLU A 120 -3.48 -4.48 14.45
C GLU A 120 -2.34 -3.48 14.62
N THR A 121 -1.19 -3.76 14.01
CA THR A 121 0.00 -2.90 14.12
C THR A 121 0.82 -2.95 12.83
N PHE A 122 0.98 -1.80 12.19
CA PHE A 122 2.03 -1.52 11.22
C PHE A 122 3.12 -0.72 11.91
N ASN A 123 4.15 -1.39 12.41
CA ASN A 123 5.28 -0.72 13.02
C ASN A 123 6.57 -1.13 12.32
N ASN A 124 7.27 -0.18 11.76
CA ASN A 124 8.57 -0.42 11.14
C ASN A 124 9.74 -0.41 12.13
N GLY A 125 9.45 -0.36 13.43
CA GLY A 125 10.37 -0.61 14.53
C GLY A 125 11.54 0.36 14.71
N ASN A 126 11.92 1.21 13.74
CA ASN A 126 13.08 2.10 13.85
C ASN A 126 13.17 3.22 12.80
N ASN A 127 12.09 3.78 12.28
CA ASN A 127 12.12 4.86 11.27
C ASN A 127 12.99 4.58 10.01
N SER A 128 13.33 3.33 9.75
CA SER A 128 14.23 2.94 8.65
C SER A 128 13.48 2.29 7.49
N ALA A 129 12.22 1.96 7.60
CA ALA A 129 11.48 1.50 6.45
C ALA A 129 11.30 2.66 5.49
N ILE A 130 11.53 2.39 4.22
CA ILE A 130 11.49 3.43 3.20
C ILE A 130 10.09 3.48 2.60
N MET A 131 9.43 2.33 2.45
CA MET A 131 8.15 2.19 1.75
C MET A 131 7.18 1.31 2.53
N ILE A 132 6.03 1.86 2.88
CA ILE A 132 4.96 1.11 3.56
C ILE A 132 3.66 1.29 2.80
N GLY A 133 3.07 0.17 2.39
CA GLY A 133 1.72 0.11 1.83
C GLY A 133 0.81 -0.77 2.67
N GLY A 134 -0.45 -0.38 2.81
CA GLY A 134 -1.42 -1.23 3.48
C GLY A 134 -1.52 -2.61 2.86
N ILE A 135 -1.39 -2.72 1.55
CA ILE A 135 -1.40 -3.99 0.80
C ILE A 135 0.01 -4.34 0.29
N ILE A 136 0.67 -3.44 -0.40
CA ILE A 136 1.96 -3.66 -1.07
C ILE A 136 2.95 -2.58 -0.66
N GLY A 137 4.10 -2.97 -0.09
CA GLY A 137 5.16 -2.02 0.29
C GLY A 137 5.72 -1.30 -0.93
N GLN A 138 6.19 -2.06 -1.92
CA GLN A 138 6.64 -1.55 -3.21
C GLN A 138 6.15 -2.45 -4.34
N ALA A 139 5.68 -1.85 -5.42
CA ALA A 139 5.46 -2.53 -6.69
C ALA A 139 6.40 -1.98 -7.76
N SER A 140 7.00 -2.88 -8.56
CA SER A 140 7.85 -2.56 -9.70
C SER A 140 7.36 -3.32 -10.93
N CYS A 141 7.01 -2.61 -11.98
CA CYS A 141 6.39 -3.17 -13.17
C CYS A 141 7.24 -2.86 -14.40
N SER A 142 7.98 -3.85 -14.88
CA SER A 142 8.71 -3.81 -16.15
C SER A 142 7.86 -4.32 -17.31
N SER A 143 6.84 -5.10 -16.99
CA SER A 143 5.78 -5.55 -17.89
C SER A 143 4.41 -5.03 -17.39
N HIS A 144 3.35 -5.33 -18.10
CA HIS A 144 2.00 -4.92 -17.71
C HIS A 144 1.60 -5.50 -16.36
N CYS A 145 1.33 -4.62 -15.39
CA CYS A 145 0.78 -4.99 -14.09
C CYS A 145 -0.66 -4.49 -13.95
N GLU A 146 -1.48 -5.27 -13.28
CA GLU A 146 -2.84 -4.87 -12.92
C GLU A 146 -3.09 -5.12 -11.44
N PHE A 147 -3.63 -4.09 -10.76
CA PHE A 147 -4.00 -4.14 -9.36
C PHE A 147 -5.46 -3.73 -9.22
N SER A 148 -6.30 -4.62 -8.71
CA SER A 148 -7.73 -4.34 -8.66
C SER A 148 -8.40 -4.89 -7.39
N ASN A 149 -9.47 -4.20 -6.96
CA ASN A 149 -10.28 -4.60 -5.82
C ASN A 149 -9.45 -4.79 -4.53
N LEU A 150 -8.66 -3.78 -4.17
CA LEU A 150 -7.80 -3.84 -2.98
C LEU A 150 -8.35 -2.96 -1.86
N VAL A 151 -8.40 -3.49 -0.64
CA VAL A 151 -8.93 -2.77 0.53
C VAL A 151 -7.96 -2.80 1.71
N ASN A 152 -7.61 -1.63 2.21
CA ASN A 152 -6.90 -1.49 3.48
C ASN A 152 -7.87 -1.01 4.58
N TYR A 153 -7.98 -1.79 5.65
CA TYR A 153 -8.71 -1.43 6.87
C TYR A 153 -7.80 -0.97 8.00
N SER A 154 -6.49 -0.96 7.78
CA SER A 154 -5.48 -0.77 8.82
C SER A 154 -5.02 0.67 8.93
N ASP A 155 -4.86 1.15 10.14
CA ASP A 155 -4.13 2.38 10.39
C ASP A 155 -2.62 2.16 10.16
N ILE A 156 -1.96 3.12 9.51
CA ILE A 156 -0.52 3.10 9.26
C ILE A 156 0.10 4.33 9.86
N THR A 157 0.99 4.15 10.83
CA THR A 157 1.76 5.24 11.42
C THR A 157 3.24 4.93 11.33
N SER A 158 4.01 5.83 10.71
CA SER A 158 5.45 5.62 10.54
C SER A 158 6.20 6.93 10.28
N GLY A 159 7.44 7.01 10.74
CA GLY A 159 8.39 8.04 10.33
C GLY A 159 9.03 7.81 8.96
N SER A 160 8.46 6.98 8.11
CA SER A 160 9.02 6.53 6.84
C SER A 160 8.77 7.49 5.68
N ASN A 161 9.44 7.22 4.53
CA ASN A 161 9.49 8.15 3.42
C ASN A 161 8.30 8.05 2.45
N TYR A 162 7.85 6.84 2.11
CA TYR A 162 6.79 6.64 1.12
C TYR A 162 5.70 5.76 1.71
N ILE A 163 4.58 6.38 2.06
CA ILE A 163 3.49 5.68 2.73
C ILE A 163 2.17 5.92 2.02
N GLY A 164 1.52 4.82 1.69
CA GLY A 164 0.18 4.84 1.13
C GLY A 164 -0.74 3.77 1.73
N GLY A 165 -2.02 4.03 1.70
CA GLY A 165 -3.01 3.10 2.22
C GLY A 165 -3.02 1.76 1.46
N ILE A 166 -2.62 1.75 0.20
CA ILE A 166 -2.51 0.54 -0.62
C ILE A 166 -1.06 0.28 -1.02
N PHE A 167 -0.37 1.26 -1.62
CA PHE A 167 1.02 1.15 -2.07
C PHE A 167 1.90 2.16 -1.36
N GLY A 168 3.03 1.73 -0.81
CA GLY A 168 4.07 2.64 -0.34
C GLY A 168 4.73 3.34 -1.52
N SER A 169 5.21 2.58 -2.49
CA SER A 169 5.79 3.07 -3.73
C SER A 169 5.38 2.24 -4.94
N MET A 170 5.23 2.91 -6.08
CA MET A 170 4.97 2.31 -7.38
C MET A 170 6.00 2.78 -8.39
N VAL A 171 6.68 1.85 -9.05
CA VAL A 171 7.66 2.11 -10.11
C VAL A 171 7.17 1.46 -11.40
N ALA A 172 6.97 2.24 -12.44
CA ALA A 172 6.43 1.75 -13.70
C ALA A 172 7.42 1.95 -14.86
N GLY A 173 7.91 0.86 -15.44
CA GLY A 173 8.62 0.85 -16.71
C GLY A 173 7.69 0.81 -17.92
N THR A 174 6.46 0.34 -17.70
CA THR A 174 5.38 0.20 -18.70
C THR A 174 4.05 0.61 -18.09
N SER A 175 2.94 0.42 -18.81
CA SER A 175 1.60 0.74 -18.32
C SER A 175 1.22 -0.07 -17.07
N VAL A 176 0.76 0.64 -16.06
CA VAL A 176 0.24 0.07 -14.80
C VAL A 176 -1.18 0.53 -14.59
N LYS A 177 -2.10 -0.41 -14.36
CA LYS A 177 -3.48 -0.10 -14.02
C LYS A 177 -3.79 -0.43 -12.57
N ILE A 178 -4.32 0.56 -11.86
CA ILE A 178 -4.80 0.44 -10.49
C ILE A 178 -6.29 0.79 -10.51
N ASN A 179 -7.15 -0.15 -10.16
CA ASN A 179 -8.58 0.02 -10.30
C ASN A 179 -9.33 -0.48 -9.05
N LYS A 180 -10.35 0.28 -8.62
CA LYS A 180 -11.20 -0.07 -7.49
C LYS A 180 -10.40 -0.38 -6.23
N VAL A 181 -9.68 0.61 -5.73
CA VAL A 181 -8.86 0.48 -4.52
C VAL A 181 -9.35 1.43 -3.43
N VAL A 182 -9.44 0.93 -2.20
CA VAL A 182 -10.02 1.67 -1.09
C VAL A 182 -9.13 1.64 0.14
N ASN A 183 -8.87 2.80 0.70
CA ASN A 183 -8.26 2.95 2.01
C ASN A 183 -9.29 3.44 3.03
N LEU A 184 -9.45 2.70 4.12
CA LEU A 184 -10.30 3.04 5.25
C LEU A 184 -9.50 3.42 6.50
N GLY A 185 -8.22 3.03 6.55
CA GLY A 185 -7.35 3.29 7.69
C GLY A 185 -6.73 4.68 7.67
N LYS A 186 -6.42 5.20 8.85
CA LYS A 186 -5.66 6.43 9.03
C LYS A 186 -4.21 6.24 8.56
N ILE A 187 -3.69 7.24 7.83
CA ILE A 187 -2.27 7.27 7.42
C ILE A 187 -1.58 8.45 8.11
N SER A 188 -0.51 8.16 8.84
CA SER A 188 0.29 9.20 9.52
C SER A 188 1.78 8.98 9.23
N ALA A 189 2.42 9.92 8.53
CA ALA A 189 3.78 9.73 8.04
C ALA A 189 4.57 11.04 7.83
N THR A 190 5.89 10.90 7.58
CA THR A 190 6.78 12.05 7.47
C THR A 190 6.88 12.64 6.06
N ASN A 191 7.20 11.83 5.06
CA ASN A 191 7.46 12.35 3.71
C ASN A 191 6.25 12.10 2.78
N ASN A 192 6.42 11.52 1.61
CA ASN A 192 5.33 11.36 0.65
C ASN A 192 4.21 10.48 1.18
N VAL A 193 3.07 11.09 1.44
CA VAL A 193 1.94 10.47 2.12
C VAL A 193 0.71 10.53 1.22
N GLY A 194 0.18 9.38 0.86
CA GLY A 194 -1.03 9.29 0.06
C GLY A 194 -2.07 8.36 0.67
N GLY A 195 -3.34 8.69 0.50
CA GLY A 195 -4.42 7.81 0.94
C GLY A 195 -4.38 6.45 0.25
N ILE A 196 -3.91 6.40 -0.99
CA ILE A 196 -3.75 5.18 -1.78
C ILE A 196 -2.28 4.90 -2.08
N ILE A 197 -1.53 5.85 -2.62
CA ILE A 197 -0.15 5.67 -3.05
C ILE A 197 0.74 6.74 -2.40
N GLY A 198 1.82 6.35 -1.72
CA GLY A 198 2.78 7.29 -1.16
C GLY A 198 3.55 8.01 -2.25
N LYS A 199 4.20 7.26 -3.15
CA LYS A 199 4.99 7.81 -4.25
C LYS A 199 4.86 6.97 -5.52
N THR A 200 4.82 7.66 -6.66
CA THR A 200 4.91 7.02 -7.99
C THR A 200 6.14 7.52 -8.76
N SER A 201 6.71 6.66 -9.59
CA SER A 201 7.74 7.02 -10.58
C SER A 201 7.61 6.16 -11.83
N GLY A 202 8.04 6.71 -12.97
CA GLY A 202 7.94 6.05 -14.26
C GLY A 202 6.70 6.47 -15.04
N LYS A 203 6.39 5.76 -16.11
CA LYS A 203 5.40 6.18 -17.11
C LYS A 203 4.09 5.40 -16.99
N ASP A 204 3.00 6.01 -17.49
CA ASP A 204 1.72 5.35 -17.71
C ASP A 204 1.11 4.67 -16.47
N ILE A 205 1.17 5.36 -15.32
CA ILE A 205 0.47 4.93 -14.11
C ILE A 205 -0.94 5.51 -14.14
N GLU A 206 -1.93 4.63 -14.18
CA GLU A 206 -3.34 4.95 -14.25
C GLU A 206 -4.07 4.46 -13.00
N VAL A 207 -4.72 5.40 -12.30
CA VAL A 207 -5.51 5.12 -11.09
C VAL A 207 -6.98 5.41 -11.39
N TYR A 208 -7.82 4.40 -11.32
CA TYR A 208 -9.26 4.49 -11.56
C TYR A 208 -10.06 4.08 -10.34
N ASP A 209 -11.18 4.76 -10.11
CA ASP A 209 -12.15 4.40 -9.08
C ASP A 209 -11.50 4.17 -7.69
N ALA A 210 -10.52 5.00 -7.34
CA ALA A 210 -9.87 4.94 -6.04
C ALA A 210 -10.61 5.79 -5.01
N ALA A 211 -10.73 5.29 -3.77
CA ALA A 211 -11.37 6.02 -2.69
C ALA A 211 -10.54 5.98 -1.41
N ASN A 212 -10.29 7.16 -0.83
CA ASN A 212 -9.72 7.28 0.50
C ASN A 212 -10.75 7.80 1.49
N PHE A 213 -10.98 7.08 2.57
CA PHE A 213 -11.83 7.48 3.70
C PHE A 213 -11.01 7.73 4.98
N GLY A 214 -9.78 7.24 5.02
CA GLY A 214 -8.89 7.41 6.16
C GLY A 214 -8.34 8.82 6.26
N VAL A 215 -8.19 9.32 7.48
CA VAL A 215 -7.50 10.58 7.74
C VAL A 215 -6.03 10.47 7.33
N ILE A 216 -5.52 11.51 6.66
CA ILE A 216 -4.12 11.59 6.26
C ILE A 216 -3.43 12.65 7.09
N GLN A 217 -2.31 12.29 7.70
CA GLN A 217 -1.53 13.20 8.52
C GLN A 217 -0.08 13.25 8.07
N GLY A 218 0.34 14.41 7.56
CA GLY A 218 1.74 14.74 7.31
C GLY A 218 2.42 15.24 8.57
N ILE A 219 3.33 14.45 9.16
CA ILE A 219 3.97 14.77 10.45
C ILE A 219 5.16 15.72 10.26
N ALA A 220 6.00 15.42 9.27
CA ALA A 220 7.17 16.21 8.89
C ALA A 220 7.48 15.91 7.42
N GLY A 221 8.05 16.86 6.72
CA GLY A 221 8.39 16.67 5.31
C GLY A 221 9.67 17.41 4.98
N ASP A 222 10.44 16.82 4.08
CA ASP A 222 11.59 17.45 3.45
C ASP A 222 11.17 18.05 2.09
N LYS A 223 12.13 18.66 1.41
CA LYS A 223 11.94 19.16 0.06
C LYS A 223 11.52 18.02 -0.89
N GLU A 224 10.69 18.34 -1.88
CA GLU A 224 10.18 17.43 -2.90
C GLU A 224 9.22 16.35 -2.38
N CYS A 225 8.54 16.62 -1.28
CA CYS A 225 7.53 15.73 -0.71
C CYS A 225 6.13 16.30 -0.86
N GLY A 226 5.13 15.42 -0.90
CA GLY A 226 3.73 15.79 -1.02
C GLY A 226 2.81 14.95 -0.14
N VAL A 227 1.69 15.56 0.24
CA VAL A 227 0.60 14.90 0.95
C VAL A 227 -0.66 14.97 0.09
N GLY A 228 -1.23 13.84 -0.28
CA GLY A 228 -2.40 13.80 -1.15
C GLY A 228 -3.46 12.79 -0.73
N GLY A 229 -4.71 13.13 -1.01
CA GLY A 229 -5.84 12.28 -0.67
C GLY A 229 -5.82 10.93 -1.38
N ILE A 230 -5.27 10.88 -2.59
CA ILE A 230 -5.06 9.66 -3.37
C ILE A 230 -3.56 9.36 -3.52
N ALA A 231 -2.77 10.28 -4.06
CA ALA A 231 -1.34 10.08 -4.21
C ALA A 231 -0.55 11.22 -3.55
N GLY A 232 0.48 10.86 -2.77
CA GLY A 232 1.34 11.82 -2.09
C GLY A 232 2.21 12.58 -3.08
N ALA A 233 3.03 11.88 -3.83
CA ALA A 233 3.87 12.47 -4.86
C ALA A 233 3.97 11.61 -6.12
N ALA A 234 4.15 12.27 -7.26
CA ALA A 234 4.49 11.66 -8.53
C ALA A 234 5.80 12.28 -9.05
N GLU A 235 6.80 11.44 -9.36
CA GLU A 235 8.01 11.92 -10.01
C GLU A 235 7.79 12.21 -11.49
N ASP A 236 6.95 11.41 -12.13
CA ASP A 236 6.62 11.47 -13.55
C ASP A 236 5.11 11.60 -13.75
N ALA A 237 4.66 11.44 -15.00
CA ALA A 237 3.25 11.55 -15.35
C ALA A 237 2.37 10.52 -14.62
N ILE A 238 1.22 10.98 -14.12
CA ILE A 238 0.20 10.14 -13.51
C ILE A 238 -1.19 10.53 -14.01
N THR A 239 -2.03 9.52 -14.23
CA THR A 239 -3.46 9.72 -14.53
C THR A 239 -4.29 9.23 -13.34
N ILE A 240 -5.13 10.12 -12.78
CA ILE A 240 -6.09 9.77 -11.72
C ILE A 240 -7.49 10.11 -12.22
N TYR A 241 -8.36 9.11 -12.25
CA TYR A 241 -9.68 9.22 -12.85
C TYR A 241 -10.77 8.66 -11.93
N LYS A 242 -11.92 9.34 -11.84
CA LYS A 242 -13.10 8.94 -11.03
C LYS A 242 -12.75 8.57 -9.58
N SER A 243 -11.81 9.27 -8.99
CA SER A 243 -11.33 8.96 -7.64
C SER A 243 -11.80 10.00 -6.63
N VAL A 244 -11.97 9.58 -5.38
CA VAL A 244 -12.53 10.45 -4.33
C VAL A 244 -11.73 10.38 -3.05
N ASN A 245 -11.49 11.53 -2.44
CA ASN A 245 -10.99 11.64 -1.07
C ASN A 245 -12.09 12.12 -0.13
N HIS A 246 -12.37 11.35 0.90
CA HIS A 246 -13.25 11.70 2.01
C HIS A 246 -12.49 11.93 3.32
N GLY A 247 -11.23 11.51 3.39
CA GLY A 247 -10.42 11.63 4.60
C GLY A 247 -9.79 13.01 4.73
N ASN A 248 -9.95 13.65 5.87
CA ASN A 248 -9.30 14.92 6.15
C ASN A 248 -7.77 14.80 6.03
N ILE A 249 -7.15 15.85 5.53
CA ILE A 249 -5.70 15.96 5.41
C ILE A 249 -5.22 16.99 6.40
N THR A 250 -4.36 16.59 7.32
CA THR A 250 -3.75 17.49 8.31
C THR A 250 -2.24 17.52 8.13
N ILE A 251 -1.66 18.70 8.07
CA ILE A 251 -0.22 18.86 7.91
C ILE A 251 0.33 19.58 9.13
N ASN A 252 1.40 19.04 9.69
CA ASN A 252 2.10 19.71 10.77
C ASN A 252 2.69 21.04 10.26
N ARG A 253 2.42 22.14 10.94
CA ARG A 253 2.87 23.50 10.58
C ARG A 253 4.38 23.65 10.42
N ASN A 254 5.18 22.79 11.00
CA ASN A 254 6.63 22.77 10.88
C ASN A 254 7.12 21.89 9.71
N ALA A 255 6.23 21.19 9.02
CA ALA A 255 6.58 20.33 7.89
C ALA A 255 6.84 21.18 6.64
N LYS A 256 7.86 20.81 5.87
CA LYS A 256 8.27 21.52 4.65
C LYS A 256 7.88 20.72 3.40
N TYR A 257 6.59 20.43 3.26
CA TYR A 257 6.09 19.80 2.04
C TYR A 257 6.06 20.78 0.87
N TYR A 258 6.33 20.31 -0.35
CA TYR A 258 6.13 21.10 -1.57
C TYR A 258 4.66 21.25 -1.94
N GLY A 259 3.81 20.32 -1.55
CA GLY A 259 2.40 20.41 -1.85
C GLY A 259 1.53 19.53 -0.99
N ALA A 260 0.31 20.03 -0.76
CA ALA A 260 -0.79 19.28 -0.20
C ALA A 260 -1.99 19.40 -1.13
N GLY A 261 -2.61 18.29 -1.45
CA GLY A 261 -3.76 18.29 -2.34
C GLY A 261 -4.80 17.26 -1.95
N GLY A 262 -6.07 17.60 -2.14
CA GLY A 262 -7.18 16.71 -1.86
C GLY A 262 -7.14 15.39 -2.67
N ILE A 263 -6.46 15.39 -3.81
CA ILE A 263 -6.25 14.23 -4.67
C ILE A 263 -4.76 13.90 -4.81
N LEU A 264 -3.96 14.83 -5.29
CA LEU A 264 -2.53 14.65 -5.55
C LEU A 264 -1.74 15.76 -4.86
N GLY A 265 -0.75 15.39 -4.04
CA GLY A 265 0.03 16.34 -3.26
C GLY A 265 1.06 17.10 -4.10
N TYR A 266 1.89 16.37 -4.84
CA TYR A 266 3.01 16.93 -5.58
C TYR A 266 3.31 16.18 -6.89
N VAL A 267 3.67 16.90 -7.94
CA VAL A 267 4.17 16.34 -9.20
C VAL A 267 5.49 17.01 -9.54
N LYS A 268 6.53 16.21 -9.76
CA LYS A 268 7.87 16.73 -10.06
C LYS A 268 8.02 17.08 -11.54
N GLN A 269 7.62 16.15 -12.43
CA GLN A 269 7.71 16.33 -13.89
C GLN A 269 6.64 15.50 -14.61
N GLY A 270 6.50 15.68 -15.91
CA GLY A 270 5.60 14.87 -16.77
C GLY A 270 4.12 15.24 -16.67
N GLY A 271 3.75 16.04 -15.66
CA GLY A 271 2.37 16.50 -15.49
C GLY A 271 1.44 15.46 -14.85
N ALA A 272 0.21 15.87 -14.57
CA ALA A 272 -0.83 15.02 -14.04
C ALA A 272 -2.14 15.21 -14.77
N HIS A 273 -2.82 14.12 -15.07
CA HIS A 273 -4.18 14.13 -15.60
C HIS A 273 -5.16 13.70 -14.50
N VAL A 274 -5.73 14.69 -13.80
CA VAL A 274 -6.74 14.44 -12.76
C VAL A 274 -8.12 14.79 -13.32
N ARG A 275 -8.98 13.78 -13.53
CA ARG A 275 -10.29 13.96 -14.18
C ARG A 275 -11.39 13.25 -13.41
N TYR A 276 -12.55 13.91 -13.29
CA TYR A 276 -13.74 13.41 -12.58
C TYR A 276 -13.45 12.98 -11.14
N CYS A 277 -12.46 13.61 -10.51
CA CYS A 277 -12.09 13.38 -9.13
C CYS A 277 -12.75 14.39 -8.20
N CYS A 278 -12.99 13.99 -6.96
CA CYS A 278 -13.61 14.85 -5.96
C CYS A 278 -12.87 14.78 -4.63
N ASN A 279 -12.51 15.91 -4.06
CA ASN A 279 -12.13 16.01 -2.67
C ASN A 279 -13.33 16.50 -1.85
N ARG A 280 -13.75 15.72 -0.85
CA ARG A 280 -14.86 16.04 0.06
C ARG A 280 -14.40 16.30 1.49
N ALA A 281 -13.12 16.48 1.68
CA ALA A 281 -12.49 16.60 2.98
C ALA A 281 -11.75 17.93 3.14
N ASN A 282 -11.50 18.33 4.38
CA ASN A 282 -10.71 19.51 4.70
C ASN A 282 -9.21 19.24 4.54
N ILE A 283 -8.47 20.30 4.22
CA ILE A 283 -7.01 20.31 4.22
C ILE A 283 -6.60 21.38 5.23
N ASP A 284 -6.02 20.94 6.34
CA ASP A 284 -5.61 21.81 7.45
C ASP A 284 -4.07 21.86 7.53
N TYR A 285 -3.55 23.11 7.63
CA TYR A 285 -2.13 23.41 7.77
C TYR A 285 -1.78 23.85 9.18
#